data_897254181973b8984382d3e2213c7b11
#
_entry.id   897254181973b8984382d3e2213c7b11
#
_cell.length_a   1.000
_cell.length_b   1.000
_cell.length_c   1.000
_cell.angle_alpha   90.00
_cell.angle_beta   90.00
_cell.angle_gamma   90.00
#
_symmetry.space_group_name_H-M   'P 1'
#
loop_
_entity.id
_entity.type
_entity.pdbx_description
1 polymer ?
#
loop_
_entity_poly.entity_id
_entity_poly.type
_entity_poly.pdbx_seq_one_letter_code
_entity_poly.pdbx_strand_id
1 'polypeptide(L)'
;DEVTISDKKNNFETNYLDDVELNAIYSGKKSELILTENRSGTSFNNARQMYNQTTSLNIYQTDDAGLQLNIGGRGLDPRRSSNFNVRQNNYEISADPLGYPETYYSPPFECLESIQLIRGAGSLQYGTQFGGLVNFNIKKPTRNHSLEAVIRNTLGSNNFYSNFTSLSGTLKKFGYYTFFNYKKGDGFRSNSDFKSYNFYSFLNYDLSKKINFSF
;
A
#
# COMPACT_ATOMS: atom_id res chain seq x y z
N ASP A 1 15.88 29.26 31.48
CA ASP A 1 14.62 28.55 31.12
C ASP A 1 14.65 28.26 29.63
N GLU A 2 14.89 27.02 29.27
CA GLU A 2 14.93 26.56 27.89
C GLU A 2 13.49 26.22 27.47
N VAL A 3 12.92 27.00 26.56
CA VAL A 3 11.59 26.72 26.02
C VAL A 3 11.74 25.74 24.84
N THR A 4 11.48 24.47 25.09
CA THR A 4 11.43 23.45 24.06
C THR A 4 10.07 23.56 23.37
N ILE A 5 10.02 24.15 22.18
CA ILE A 5 8.85 24.13 21.32
C ILE A 5 8.84 22.77 20.61
N SER A 6 8.03 21.83 21.10
CA SER A 6 7.74 20.61 20.36
C SER A 6 6.54 20.86 19.46
N ASP A 7 6.80 21.06 18.18
CA ASP A 7 5.74 21.03 17.17
C ASP A 7 5.30 19.58 16.97
N LYS A 8 4.01 19.28 17.23
CA LYS A 8 3.40 18.03 16.77
C LYS A 8 3.24 18.17 15.27
N LYS A 9 4.23 17.68 14.54
CA LYS A 9 4.13 17.51 13.09
C LYS A 9 2.79 16.90 12.74
N ASN A 10 2.00 17.60 11.94
CA ASN A 10 0.74 17.09 11.42
C ASN A 10 0.99 15.78 10.68
N ASN A 11 0.21 14.75 10.98
CA ASN A 11 0.33 13.37 10.49
C ASN A 11 0.13 13.19 8.97
N PHE A 12 0.29 14.24 8.18
CA PHE A 12 0.15 14.28 6.73
C PHE A 12 1.50 14.44 6.01
N GLU A 13 2.60 14.12 6.68
CA GLU A 13 3.90 14.32 6.06
C GLU A 13 4.12 13.35 4.91
N THR A 14 4.21 13.94 3.73
CA THR A 14 4.85 13.32 2.60
C THR A 14 6.35 13.47 2.81
N ASN A 15 7.02 12.37 3.13
CA ASN A 15 8.47 12.33 3.22
C ASN A 15 9.06 12.07 1.83
N TYR A 16 10.37 12.28 1.70
CA TYR A 16 11.11 11.89 0.51
C TYR A 16 11.78 10.54 0.75
N LEU A 17 11.96 9.77 -0.32
CA LEU A 17 12.78 8.58 -0.29
C LEU A 17 14.25 8.97 -0.18
N ASP A 18 15.05 8.13 0.48
CA ASP A 18 16.49 8.27 0.50
C ASP A 18 17.04 8.25 -0.94
N ASP A 19 18.16 8.94 -1.16
CA ASP A 19 18.77 9.04 -2.49
C ASP A 19 19.09 7.68 -3.10
N VAL A 20 19.42 6.71 -2.26
CA VAL A 20 19.69 5.32 -2.65
C VAL A 20 19.00 4.39 -1.65
N GLU A 21 18.19 3.48 -2.16
CA GLU A 21 17.57 2.41 -1.37
C GLU A 21 17.76 1.07 -2.07
N LEU A 22 18.42 0.13 -1.40
CA LEU A 22 18.81 -1.17 -1.99
C LEU A 22 19.57 -0.99 -3.31
N ASN A 23 18.95 -1.35 -4.42
CA ASN A 23 19.53 -1.29 -5.77
C ASN A 23 18.95 -0.14 -6.61
N ALA A 24 18.13 0.73 -6.04
CA ALA A 24 17.48 1.83 -6.74
C ALA A 24 18.06 3.19 -6.34
N ILE A 25 18.16 4.09 -7.31
CA ILE A 25 18.66 5.45 -7.14
C ILE A 25 17.50 6.42 -7.31
N TYR A 26 17.20 7.18 -6.26
CA TYR A 26 16.12 8.17 -6.23
C TYR A 26 16.62 9.61 -6.22
N SER A 27 17.93 9.81 -6.11
CA SER A 27 18.56 11.15 -6.08
C SER A 27 18.11 12.02 -7.24
N GLY A 28 17.75 13.24 -6.95
CA GLY A 28 17.26 14.21 -7.93
C GLY A 28 15.89 13.91 -8.54
N LYS A 29 15.15 12.95 -7.99
CA LYS A 29 13.83 12.54 -8.48
C LYS A 29 12.71 13.08 -7.61
N LYS A 30 11.52 13.20 -8.21
CA LYS A 30 10.28 13.50 -7.48
C LYS A 30 9.74 12.20 -6.91
N SER A 31 10.27 11.79 -5.78
CA SER A 31 9.84 10.63 -5.02
C SER A 31 9.14 11.09 -3.74
N GLU A 32 8.06 10.44 -3.40
CA GLU A 32 7.27 10.73 -2.21
C GLU A 32 7.04 9.43 -1.45
N LEU A 33 7.19 9.50 -0.13
CA LEU A 33 6.91 8.41 0.80
C LEU A 33 5.69 8.78 1.63
N ILE A 34 4.62 8.02 1.48
CA ILE A 34 3.38 8.20 2.22
C ILE A 34 3.36 7.17 3.35
N LEU A 35 3.56 7.62 4.58
CA LEU A 35 3.45 6.75 5.75
C LEU A 35 1.96 6.51 6.05
N THR A 36 1.63 5.26 6.36
CA THR A 36 0.24 4.85 6.62
C THR A 36 -0.12 4.86 8.09
N GLU A 37 0.86 4.94 8.96
CA GLU A 37 0.64 5.05 10.39
C GLU A 37 -0.06 6.37 10.73
N ASN A 38 -1.02 6.31 11.65
CA ASN A 38 -1.76 7.46 12.19
C ASN A 38 -2.65 8.24 11.21
N ARG A 39 -3.00 7.71 10.05
CA ARG A 39 -3.96 8.38 9.17
C ARG A 39 -5.41 8.14 9.61
N SER A 40 -6.13 9.23 9.82
CA SER A 40 -7.58 9.20 10.00
C SER A 40 -8.29 8.82 8.71
N GLY A 41 -9.44 8.13 8.79
CA GLY A 41 -10.22 7.76 7.62
C GLY A 41 -9.99 6.34 7.11
N THR A 42 -9.25 5.52 7.85
CA THR A 42 -9.00 4.11 7.48
C THR A 42 -10.20 3.18 7.74
N SER A 43 -11.29 3.68 8.34
CA SER A 43 -12.45 2.87 8.72
C SER A 43 -13.13 2.18 7.55
N PHE A 44 -13.15 2.81 6.38
CA PHE A 44 -13.73 2.23 5.16
C PHE A 44 -12.72 1.43 4.33
N ASN A 45 -11.45 1.44 4.72
CA ASN A 45 -10.38 0.84 3.94
C ASN A 45 -10.44 1.26 2.46
N ASN A 46 -10.65 2.55 2.24
CA ASN A 46 -10.77 3.13 0.92
C ASN A 46 -9.46 3.83 0.54
N ALA A 47 -8.73 3.23 -0.36
CA ALA A 47 -7.45 3.73 -0.85
C ALA A 47 -7.55 5.16 -1.44
N ARG A 48 -8.69 5.53 -2.02
CA ARG A 48 -8.90 6.87 -2.57
C ARG A 48 -8.63 7.97 -1.54
N GLN A 49 -9.10 7.80 -0.30
CA GLN A 49 -8.92 8.81 0.75
C GLN A 49 -7.44 9.04 1.08
N MET A 50 -6.61 8.03 0.87
CA MET A 50 -5.18 8.10 1.15
C MET A 50 -4.42 8.90 0.10
N TYR A 51 -4.82 8.75 -1.16
CA TYR A 51 -4.15 9.40 -2.28
C TYR A 51 -4.66 10.80 -2.57
N ASN A 52 -5.86 11.17 -2.12
CA ASN A 52 -6.44 12.50 -2.36
C ASN A 52 -5.57 13.67 -1.86
N GLN A 53 -4.66 13.39 -0.94
CA GLN A 53 -3.74 14.38 -0.38
C GLN A 53 -2.40 14.42 -1.11
N THR A 54 -2.19 13.53 -2.07
CA THR A 54 -0.96 13.48 -2.84
C THR A 54 -1.10 14.36 -4.08
N THR A 55 -0.24 15.35 -4.19
CA THR A 55 -0.28 16.31 -5.31
C THR A 55 -0.13 15.61 -6.66
N SER A 56 -0.87 16.06 -7.67
CA SER A 56 -0.76 15.57 -9.05
C SER A 56 -1.16 14.11 -9.27
N LEU A 57 -1.84 13.46 -8.33
CA LEU A 57 -2.51 12.19 -8.56
C LEU A 57 -4.00 12.40 -8.78
N ASN A 58 -4.54 11.68 -9.75
CA ASN A 58 -5.96 11.54 -9.99
C ASN A 58 -6.37 10.10 -9.65
N ILE A 59 -7.23 9.95 -8.66
CA ILE A 59 -7.70 8.66 -8.22
C ILE A 59 -9.16 8.51 -8.62
N TYR A 60 -9.43 7.50 -9.42
CA TYR A 60 -10.76 7.16 -9.87
C TYR A 60 -11.22 5.85 -9.24
N GLN A 61 -12.40 5.85 -8.69
CA GLN A 61 -13.00 4.67 -8.06
C GLN A 61 -14.09 4.13 -8.97
N THR A 62 -13.97 2.87 -9.36
CA THR A 62 -14.94 2.17 -10.22
C THR A 62 -15.88 1.26 -9.45
N ASP A 63 -15.49 0.89 -8.24
CA ASP A 63 -16.25 0.02 -7.35
C ASP A 63 -16.55 0.70 -6.01
N ASP A 64 -17.53 0.17 -5.29
CA ASP A 64 -18.02 0.79 -4.06
C ASP A 64 -17.17 0.46 -2.82
N ALA A 65 -16.29 -0.53 -2.93
CA ALA A 65 -15.49 -1.06 -1.82
C ALA A 65 -14.00 -0.74 -1.92
N GLY A 66 -13.57 -0.03 -2.98
CA GLY A 66 -12.16 0.22 -3.23
C GLY A 66 -11.34 -1.05 -3.48
N LEU A 67 -11.94 -2.03 -4.16
CA LEU A 67 -11.28 -3.31 -4.49
C LEU A 67 -10.17 -3.11 -5.51
N GLN A 68 -10.37 -2.16 -6.41
CA GLN A 68 -9.46 -1.81 -7.47
C GLN A 68 -9.11 -0.33 -7.40
N LEU A 69 -7.83 -0.04 -7.40
CA LEU A 69 -7.31 1.31 -7.38
C LEU A 69 -6.98 1.75 -8.81
N ASN A 70 -7.59 2.86 -9.23
CA ASN A 70 -7.31 3.48 -10.51
C ASN A 70 -6.50 4.76 -10.26
N ILE A 71 -5.21 4.70 -10.54
CA ILE A 71 -4.26 5.80 -10.31
C ILE A 71 -3.90 6.42 -11.66
N GLY A 72 -4.19 7.70 -11.81
CA GLY A 72 -3.72 8.52 -12.90
C GLY A 72 -2.78 9.62 -12.41
N GLY A 73 -1.99 10.14 -13.32
CA GLY A 73 -1.13 11.28 -13.07
C GLY A 73 -0.82 12.02 -14.37
N ARG A 74 -0.46 13.30 -14.27
CA ARG A 74 -0.07 14.12 -15.44
C ARG A 74 -1.17 14.22 -16.51
N GLY A 75 -2.44 14.13 -16.15
CA GLY A 75 -3.56 14.15 -17.10
C GLY A 75 -3.78 12.85 -17.87
N LEU A 76 -3.05 11.77 -17.55
CA LEU A 76 -3.23 10.45 -18.17
C LEU A 76 -4.46 9.75 -17.61
N ASP A 77 -5.05 8.85 -18.40
CA ASP A 77 -6.21 8.04 -18.02
C ASP A 77 -5.87 7.19 -16.78
N PRO A 78 -6.65 7.30 -15.69
CA PRO A 78 -6.42 6.53 -14.47
C PRO A 78 -6.91 5.08 -14.55
N ARG A 79 -7.63 4.68 -15.59
CA ARG A 79 -8.25 3.35 -15.65
C ARG A 79 -7.24 2.24 -15.40
N ARG A 80 -7.57 1.41 -14.39
CA ARG A 80 -6.80 0.23 -14.01
C ARG A 80 -5.32 0.52 -13.81
N SER A 81 -4.99 1.78 -13.50
CA SER A 81 -3.62 2.26 -13.31
C SER A 81 -2.67 1.96 -14.47
N SER A 82 -3.19 1.83 -15.70
CA SER A 82 -2.46 1.37 -16.89
C SER A 82 -1.25 2.22 -17.26
N ASN A 83 -1.17 3.45 -16.78
CA ASN A 83 -0.05 4.36 -17.00
C ASN A 83 0.98 4.38 -15.85
N PHE A 84 0.77 3.55 -14.83
CA PHE A 84 1.69 3.40 -13.71
C PHE A 84 2.25 1.98 -13.64
N ASN A 85 3.54 1.86 -13.30
CA ASN A 85 4.08 0.59 -12.85
C ASN A 85 3.65 0.39 -11.40
N VAL A 86 2.84 -0.62 -11.13
CA VAL A 86 2.28 -0.87 -9.80
C VAL A 86 2.98 -2.08 -9.18
N ARG A 87 3.53 -1.88 -7.99
CA ARG A 87 4.35 -2.87 -7.30
C ARG A 87 3.86 -3.09 -5.87
N GLN A 88 4.16 -4.26 -5.35
CA GLN A 88 4.03 -4.63 -3.95
C GLN A 88 5.36 -5.21 -3.48
N ASN A 89 5.97 -4.63 -2.43
CA ASN A 89 7.30 -5.02 -1.95
C ASN A 89 8.35 -5.11 -3.08
N ASN A 90 8.31 -4.18 -4.02
CA ASN A 90 9.13 -4.14 -5.23
C ASN A 90 8.83 -5.22 -6.29
N TYR A 91 7.86 -6.10 -6.09
CA TYR A 91 7.38 -7.01 -7.12
C TYR A 91 6.27 -6.36 -7.93
N GLU A 92 6.31 -6.49 -9.24
CA GLU A 92 5.26 -6.01 -10.11
C GLU A 92 3.98 -6.81 -9.91
N ILE A 93 2.85 -6.11 -9.75
CA ILE A 93 1.51 -6.70 -9.55
C ILE A 93 0.53 -6.31 -10.65
N SER A 94 1.00 -5.64 -11.70
CA SER A 94 0.22 -5.43 -12.93
C SER A 94 0.08 -6.74 -13.71
N ALA A 95 -0.90 -6.79 -14.61
CA ALA A 95 -1.11 -7.93 -15.51
C ALA A 95 -0.18 -7.90 -16.74
N ASP A 96 0.91 -7.12 -16.69
CA ASP A 96 1.87 -6.94 -17.77
C ASP A 96 2.42 -8.25 -18.36
N PRO A 97 2.72 -9.32 -17.59
CA PRO A 97 3.11 -10.61 -18.13
C PRO A 97 2.10 -11.23 -19.09
N LEU A 98 0.83 -10.81 -19.02
CA LEU A 98 -0.23 -11.22 -19.94
C LEU A 98 -0.43 -10.24 -21.10
N GLY A 99 0.42 -9.21 -21.21
CA GLY A 99 0.35 -8.14 -22.21
C GLY A 99 -0.62 -7.01 -21.86
N TYR A 100 -1.07 -6.91 -20.61
CA TYR A 100 -1.93 -5.85 -20.12
C TYR A 100 -1.21 -5.00 -19.05
N PRO A 101 -0.99 -3.71 -19.28
CA PRO A 101 -0.36 -2.83 -18.28
C PRO A 101 -1.32 -2.43 -17.15
N GLU A 102 -2.35 -3.21 -16.92
CA GLU A 102 -3.45 -2.90 -16.00
C GLU A 102 -3.26 -3.59 -14.66
N THR A 103 -3.72 -2.95 -13.61
CA THR A 103 -3.70 -3.50 -12.24
C THR A 103 -5.11 -3.84 -11.79
N TYR A 104 -5.34 -5.10 -11.47
CA TYR A 104 -6.64 -5.63 -11.04
C TYR A 104 -6.73 -5.91 -9.54
N TYR A 105 -5.65 -5.69 -8.83
CA TYR A 105 -5.52 -5.92 -7.40
C TYR A 105 -4.92 -4.70 -6.72
N SER A 106 -5.44 -4.36 -5.55
CA SER A 106 -4.84 -3.39 -4.64
C SER A 106 -4.76 -4.00 -3.25
N PRO A 107 -3.60 -3.95 -2.59
CA PRO A 107 -3.48 -4.48 -1.24
C PRO A 107 -4.38 -3.71 -0.27
N PRO A 108 -4.94 -4.37 0.74
CA PRO A 108 -5.70 -3.71 1.78
C PRO A 108 -4.85 -2.64 2.46
N PHE A 109 -5.46 -1.47 2.71
CA PHE A 109 -4.72 -0.36 3.28
C PHE A 109 -4.14 -0.66 4.67
N GLU A 110 -4.84 -1.44 5.47
CA GLU A 110 -4.44 -1.80 6.83
C GLU A 110 -3.13 -2.59 6.90
N CYS A 111 -2.79 -3.32 5.82
CA CYS A 111 -1.54 -4.08 5.77
C CYS A 111 -0.33 -3.24 5.35
N LEU A 112 -0.53 -1.99 4.90
CA LEU A 112 0.55 -1.17 4.39
C LEU A 112 1.32 -0.48 5.52
N GLU A 113 2.63 -0.50 5.42
CA GLU A 113 3.56 0.32 6.19
C GLU A 113 3.72 1.69 5.51
N SER A 114 3.92 1.67 4.21
CA SER A 114 4.11 2.88 3.41
C SER A 114 3.74 2.67 1.95
N ILE A 115 3.58 3.79 1.26
CA ILE A 115 3.37 3.84 -0.19
C ILE A 115 4.45 4.73 -0.78
N GLN A 116 5.24 4.19 -1.68
CA GLN A 116 6.26 4.93 -2.40
C GLN A 116 5.72 5.35 -3.76
N LEU A 117 5.83 6.63 -4.07
CA LEU A 117 5.43 7.19 -5.36
C LEU A 117 6.66 7.78 -6.04
N ILE A 118 7.07 7.21 -7.16
CA ILE A 118 8.24 7.62 -7.91
C ILE A 118 7.80 8.15 -9.26
N ARG A 119 8.14 9.40 -9.54
CA ARG A 119 7.72 10.10 -10.75
C ARG A 119 8.90 10.44 -11.67
N GLY A 120 8.59 10.61 -12.93
CA GLY A 120 9.57 11.02 -13.93
C GLY A 120 10.61 9.95 -14.22
N ALA A 121 11.81 10.36 -14.56
CA ALA A 121 12.87 9.46 -14.99
C ALA A 121 13.28 8.41 -13.95
N GLY A 122 13.02 8.67 -12.65
CA GLY A 122 13.28 7.69 -11.59
C GLY A 122 12.50 6.39 -11.74
N SER A 123 11.28 6.45 -12.28
CA SER A 123 10.44 5.27 -12.50
C SER A 123 10.95 4.38 -13.64
N LEU A 124 11.76 4.90 -14.56
CA LEU A 124 12.31 4.13 -15.69
C LEU A 124 13.26 3.00 -15.27
N GLN A 125 13.74 3.03 -14.03
CA GLN A 125 14.51 1.90 -13.46
C GLN A 125 13.70 0.60 -13.43
N TYR A 126 12.36 0.71 -13.48
CA TYR A 126 11.42 -0.40 -13.29
C TYR A 126 10.52 -0.65 -14.51
N GLY A 127 10.70 0.10 -15.58
CA GLY A 127 9.88 -0.02 -16.79
C GLY A 127 9.51 1.32 -17.40
N THR A 128 8.73 1.28 -18.47
CA THR A 128 8.44 2.43 -19.35
C THR A 128 7.07 3.07 -19.10
N GLN A 129 6.56 3.05 -17.89
CA GLN A 129 5.26 3.65 -17.58
C GLN A 129 5.35 5.18 -17.48
N PHE A 130 4.52 5.88 -18.24
CA PHE A 130 4.56 7.35 -18.34
C PHE A 130 4.10 8.09 -17.08
N GLY A 131 3.19 7.50 -16.31
CA GLY A 131 2.66 8.08 -15.07
C GLY A 131 3.66 8.06 -13.94
N GLY A 132 4.48 7.04 -13.89
CA GLY A 132 5.42 6.78 -12.81
C GLY A 132 5.29 5.39 -12.23
N LEU A 133 5.73 5.24 -10.99
CA LEU A 133 5.68 3.98 -10.25
C LEU A 133 5.01 4.21 -8.90
N VAL A 134 4.18 3.26 -8.50
CA VAL A 134 3.63 3.14 -7.14
C VAL A 134 4.07 1.80 -6.56
N ASN A 135 4.71 1.83 -5.40
CA ASN A 135 5.10 0.63 -4.68
C ASN A 135 4.42 0.60 -3.30
N PHE A 136 3.69 -0.46 -3.04
CA PHE A 136 3.03 -0.73 -1.78
C PHE A 136 3.95 -1.56 -0.89
N ASN A 137 4.44 -0.96 0.18
CA ASN A 137 5.23 -1.68 1.16
C ASN A 137 4.31 -2.28 2.22
N ILE A 138 4.28 -3.59 2.30
CA ILE A 138 3.55 -4.34 3.32
C ILE A 138 4.32 -4.28 4.64
N LYS A 139 3.60 -4.21 5.75
CA LYS A 139 4.16 -4.27 7.10
C LYS A 139 5.07 -5.48 7.30
N LYS A 140 6.15 -5.25 8.02
CA LYS A 140 7.09 -6.30 8.42
C LYS A 140 6.73 -6.84 9.81
N PRO A 141 7.30 -8.00 10.19
CA PRO A 141 7.12 -8.54 11.54
C PRO A 141 7.48 -7.55 12.64
N THR A 142 6.59 -7.39 13.61
CA THR A 142 6.86 -6.60 14.82
C THR A 142 7.99 -7.23 15.62
N ARG A 143 9.03 -6.47 15.93
CA ARG A 143 10.19 -6.95 16.70
C ARG A 143 10.00 -6.86 18.21
N ASN A 144 9.10 -5.98 18.66
CA ASN A 144 8.92 -5.66 20.08
C ASN A 144 8.00 -6.65 20.82
N HIS A 145 7.22 -7.41 20.09
CA HIS A 145 6.26 -8.36 20.65
C HIS A 145 6.39 -9.73 19.99
N SER A 146 6.14 -10.77 20.79
CA SER A 146 6.07 -12.13 20.27
C SER A 146 4.77 -12.39 19.49
N LEU A 147 3.70 -11.66 19.84
CA LEU A 147 2.41 -11.70 19.17
C LEU A 147 1.74 -10.33 19.26
N GLU A 148 1.34 -9.82 18.12
CA GLU A 148 0.46 -8.68 17.96
C GLU A 148 -0.66 -9.09 17.01
N ALA A 149 -1.91 -8.89 17.41
CA ALA A 149 -3.07 -9.20 16.60
C ALA A 149 -3.90 -7.93 16.37
N VAL A 150 -4.27 -7.69 15.12
CA VAL A 150 -5.17 -6.60 14.74
C VAL A 150 -6.38 -7.20 14.07
N ILE A 151 -7.58 -6.89 14.59
CA ILE A 151 -8.85 -7.29 14.01
C ILE A 151 -9.68 -6.04 13.80
N ARG A 152 -10.11 -5.82 12.57
CA ARG A 152 -10.97 -4.70 12.20
C ARG A 152 -12.18 -5.21 11.44
N ASN A 153 -13.36 -4.85 11.93
CA ASN A 153 -14.62 -5.15 11.26
C ASN A 153 -15.30 -3.83 10.88
N THR A 154 -15.79 -3.75 9.67
CA THR A 154 -16.55 -2.60 9.17
C THR A 154 -17.86 -3.08 8.61
N LEU A 155 -18.95 -2.44 9.04
CA LEU A 155 -20.30 -2.63 8.51
C LEU A 155 -20.74 -1.34 7.83
N GLY A 156 -21.43 -1.45 6.72
CA GLY A 156 -21.91 -0.31 5.96
C GLY A 156 -23.27 -0.57 5.29
N SER A 157 -23.74 0.42 4.55
CA SER A 157 -24.94 0.30 3.72
C SER A 157 -24.75 -0.73 2.61
N ASN A 158 -25.83 -1.15 1.94
CA ASN A 158 -25.82 -2.13 0.85
C ASN A 158 -25.16 -3.46 1.25
N ASN A 159 -25.44 -3.94 2.47
CA ASN A 159 -24.86 -5.18 3.02
C ASN A 159 -23.33 -5.20 3.01
N PHE A 160 -22.68 -4.03 3.01
CA PHE A 160 -21.22 -3.94 3.06
C PHE A 160 -20.70 -4.52 4.36
N TYR A 161 -19.80 -5.47 4.24
CA TYR A 161 -19.03 -6.04 5.34
C TYR A 161 -17.57 -6.18 4.93
N SER A 162 -16.68 -5.72 5.79
CA SER A 162 -15.23 -5.89 5.64
C SER A 162 -14.65 -6.40 6.94
N ASN A 163 -13.84 -7.45 6.85
CA ASN A 163 -13.03 -7.95 7.96
C ASN A 163 -11.56 -7.93 7.53
N PHE A 164 -10.73 -7.30 8.32
CA PHE A 164 -9.28 -7.39 8.22
C PHE A 164 -8.74 -7.97 9.51
N THR A 165 -7.95 -9.02 9.39
CA THR A 165 -7.28 -9.66 10.53
C THR A 165 -5.81 -9.86 10.19
N SER A 166 -4.91 -9.38 11.06
CA SER A 166 -3.48 -9.62 10.92
C SER A 166 -2.85 -10.12 12.20
N LEU A 167 -1.83 -10.93 12.03
CA LEU A 167 -0.97 -11.43 13.10
C LEU A 167 0.48 -11.07 12.77
N SER A 168 1.19 -10.52 13.74
CA SER A 168 2.57 -10.10 13.62
C SER A 168 3.34 -10.48 14.88
N GLY A 169 4.62 -10.75 14.74
CA GLY A 169 5.47 -11.00 15.91
C GLY A 169 6.85 -11.52 15.58
N THR A 170 7.68 -11.54 16.60
CA THR A 170 9.02 -12.11 16.53
C THR A 170 9.27 -13.02 17.71
N LEU A 171 9.56 -14.29 17.43
CA LEU A 171 9.93 -15.32 18.40
C LEU A 171 11.42 -15.63 18.25
N LYS A 172 12.25 -15.05 19.11
CA LYS A 172 13.73 -15.18 19.01
C LYS A 172 14.25 -14.71 17.66
N LYS A 173 14.58 -15.66 16.77
CA LYS A 173 15.12 -15.44 15.43
C LYS A 173 14.06 -15.53 14.32
N PHE A 174 12.85 -15.90 14.67
CA PHE A 174 11.77 -16.13 13.71
C PHE A 174 10.78 -14.99 13.79
N GLY A 175 10.61 -14.25 12.68
CA GLY A 175 9.63 -13.20 12.53
C GLY A 175 8.53 -13.62 11.57
N TYR A 176 7.30 -13.17 11.84
CA TYR A 176 6.16 -13.45 10.99
C TYR A 176 5.22 -12.26 10.91
N TYR A 177 4.66 -12.06 9.73
CA TYR A 177 3.54 -11.17 9.48
C TYR A 177 2.58 -11.86 8.51
N THR A 178 1.33 -11.97 8.89
CA THR A 178 0.30 -12.54 8.03
C THR A 178 -0.98 -11.74 8.17
N PHE A 179 -1.75 -11.62 7.08
CA PHE A 179 -3.08 -11.06 7.15
C PHE A 179 -4.06 -11.82 6.27
N PHE A 180 -5.32 -11.73 6.66
CA PHE A 180 -6.47 -12.11 5.88
C PHE A 180 -7.45 -10.94 5.83
N ASN A 181 -7.92 -10.61 4.62
CA ASN A 181 -8.93 -9.59 4.41
C ASN A 181 -10.09 -10.15 3.60
N TYR A 182 -11.28 -9.92 4.08
CA TYR A 182 -12.52 -10.31 3.43
C TYR A 182 -13.42 -9.10 3.25
N LYS A 183 -13.97 -8.91 2.06
CA LYS A 183 -14.95 -7.89 1.77
C LYS A 183 -16.12 -8.47 0.99
N LYS A 184 -17.33 -8.03 1.32
CA LYS A 184 -18.53 -8.30 0.53
C LYS A 184 -19.48 -7.11 0.56
N GLY A 185 -20.36 -7.03 -0.41
CA GLY A 185 -21.44 -6.03 -0.47
C GLY A 185 -22.29 -6.21 -1.71
N ASP A 186 -23.47 -5.58 -1.70
CA ASP A 186 -24.39 -5.61 -2.84
C ASP A 186 -24.08 -4.50 -3.87
N GLY A 187 -23.23 -3.51 -3.48
CA GLY A 187 -22.90 -2.35 -4.31
C GLY A 187 -24.05 -1.33 -4.41
N PHE A 188 -23.81 -0.25 -5.17
CA PHE A 188 -24.82 0.83 -5.36
C PHE A 188 -25.70 0.62 -6.61
N ARG A 189 -25.36 -0.30 -7.47
CA ARG A 189 -26.04 -0.55 -8.74
C ARG A 189 -26.49 -2.00 -8.83
N SER A 190 -27.51 -2.24 -9.63
CA SER A 190 -27.91 -3.61 -9.98
C SER A 190 -26.71 -4.36 -10.61
N ASN A 191 -26.52 -5.62 -10.22
CA ASN A 191 -25.41 -6.48 -10.66
C ASN A 191 -24.01 -5.96 -10.29
N SER A 192 -23.89 -5.22 -9.17
CA SER A 192 -22.60 -4.75 -8.66
C SER A 192 -22.21 -5.41 -7.32
N ASP A 193 -22.82 -6.53 -6.99
CA ASP A 193 -22.46 -7.33 -5.83
C ASP A 193 -21.02 -7.88 -5.98
N PHE A 194 -20.33 -7.96 -4.88
CA PHE A 194 -18.95 -8.41 -4.88
C PHE A 194 -18.59 -9.23 -3.65
N LYS A 195 -17.58 -10.07 -3.81
CA LYS A 195 -16.86 -10.74 -2.74
C LYS A 195 -15.37 -10.73 -3.06
N SER A 196 -14.56 -10.37 -2.10
CA SER A 196 -13.11 -10.31 -2.25
C SER A 196 -12.41 -10.95 -1.07
N TYR A 197 -11.34 -11.70 -1.37
CA TYR A 197 -10.49 -12.36 -0.39
C TYR A 197 -9.04 -12.02 -0.70
N ASN A 198 -8.30 -11.55 0.30
CA ASN A 198 -6.87 -11.30 0.18
C ASN A 198 -6.16 -11.98 1.33
N PHE A 199 -5.12 -12.71 1.03
CA PHE A 199 -4.25 -13.35 1.99
C PHE A 199 -2.79 -13.04 1.67
N TYR A 200 -2.00 -12.81 2.69
CA TYR A 200 -0.58 -12.62 2.58
C TYR A 200 0.13 -13.20 3.79
N SER A 201 1.30 -13.78 3.59
CA SER A 201 2.16 -14.25 4.65
C SER A 201 3.61 -13.93 4.32
N PHE A 202 4.31 -13.40 5.30
CA PHE A 202 5.75 -13.14 5.26
C PHE A 202 6.40 -13.76 6.49
N LEU A 203 7.39 -14.56 6.26
CA LEU A 203 8.16 -15.24 7.29
C LEU A 203 9.63 -14.86 7.12
N ASN A 204 10.32 -14.56 8.22
CA ASN A 204 11.76 -14.36 8.18
C ASN A 204 12.46 -15.13 9.29
N TYR A 205 13.67 -15.55 9.02
CA TYR A 205 14.53 -16.26 9.97
C TYR A 205 15.93 -15.68 9.96
N ASP A 206 16.35 -15.11 11.08
CA ASP A 206 17.68 -14.56 11.27
C ASP A 206 18.64 -15.67 11.73
N LEU A 207 19.30 -16.35 10.79
CA LEU A 207 20.27 -17.40 11.11
C LEU A 207 21.46 -16.81 11.88
N SER A 208 21.99 -15.68 11.41
CA SER A 208 23.05 -14.91 12.03
C SER A 208 22.87 -13.41 11.78
N LYS A 209 23.76 -12.57 12.36
CA LYS A 209 23.76 -11.11 12.09
C LYS A 209 23.97 -10.75 10.60
N LYS A 210 24.47 -11.69 9.79
CA LYS A 210 24.80 -11.47 8.38
C LYS A 210 23.92 -12.28 7.42
N ILE A 211 23.14 -13.25 7.92
CA ILE A 211 22.35 -14.16 7.09
C ILE A 211 20.91 -14.14 7.59
N ASN A 212 20.02 -13.68 6.72
CA ASN A 212 18.58 -13.66 6.91
C ASN A 212 17.91 -14.42 5.77
N PHE A 213 16.95 -15.25 6.07
CA PHE A 213 16.06 -15.91 5.10
C PHE A 213 14.69 -15.30 5.20
N SER A 214 14.09 -14.93 4.06
CA SER A 214 12.74 -14.41 3.95
C SER A 214 11.94 -15.16 2.88
N PHE A 215 10.67 -15.44 3.21
CA PHE A 215 9.73 -16.20 2.38
C PHE A 215 8.39 -15.47 2.30
#